data_82122d6f6919017c3873387ebcca5221
#
_entry.id   82122d6f6919017c3873387ebcca5221
#
_cell.length_a   1.000
_cell.length_b   1.000
_cell.length_c   1.000
_cell.angle_alpha   90.00
_cell.angle_beta   90.00
_cell.angle_gamma   90.00
#
_symmetry.space_group_name_H-M   'P 1'
#
loop_
_entity.id
_entity.type
_entity.pdbx_description
1 polymer ?
#
loop_
_entity_poly.entity_id
_entity_poly.type
_entity_poly.pdbx_seq_one_letter_code
_entity_poly.pdbx_strand_id
1 'polypeptide(L)'
;FTHIYDELVMQEELICGLAAPIITGNSCLGVLVVGHRKRTALTQANLDTLTLIANLLAVEITRDRAEESLQKSLEHLRTVFECTVNALSITAEKKDPYTAGHQRRVASLACAIAQEMKLPQYYIDNVRTASVLHDIGKLQIPTDILTKPGGLTEIERLLVKTHTQAGYEIVKTIPFAQAISTALLQHHERMDGSGYPQGLSGEEILLEARILAVADVVEAMASHRPYRPALGIESALEEIRQGAGIIYDAEVVEACLKVFSSKNFTF
;
A
#
# COMPACT_ATOMS: atom_id res chain seq x y z
N PHE A 1 -37.23 -11.87 22.77
CA PHE A 1 -37.29 -13.18 22.06
C PHE A 1 -38.70 -13.75 22.04
N THR A 2 -39.47 -13.64 23.12
CA THR A 2 -40.84 -14.19 23.24
C THR A 2 -41.79 -13.63 22.17
N HIS A 3 -41.77 -12.34 21.92
CA HIS A 3 -42.68 -11.71 20.94
C HIS A 3 -42.44 -12.18 19.49
N ILE A 4 -41.17 -12.33 19.06
CA ILE A 4 -40.85 -12.81 17.70
C ILE A 4 -41.27 -14.27 17.52
N TYR A 5 -41.13 -15.05 18.58
CA TYR A 5 -41.56 -16.47 18.58
C TYR A 5 -43.09 -16.61 18.45
N ASP A 6 -43.86 -15.79 19.19
CA ASP A 6 -45.31 -15.79 19.14
C ASP A 6 -45.86 -15.35 17.78
N GLU A 7 -45.27 -14.34 17.13
CA GLU A 7 -45.63 -13.91 15.77
C GLU A 7 -45.33 -14.99 14.73
N LEU A 8 -44.15 -15.61 14.75
CA LEU A 8 -43.79 -16.70 13.83
C LEU A 8 -44.68 -17.93 14.00
N VAL A 9 -45.03 -18.32 15.24
CA VAL A 9 -45.91 -19.43 15.52
C VAL A 9 -47.33 -19.16 14.99
N MET A 10 -47.81 -17.92 15.12
CA MET A 10 -49.15 -17.53 14.65
C MET A 10 -49.21 -17.40 13.12
N GLN A 11 -48.20 -16.81 12.49
CA GLN A 11 -48.15 -16.66 11.03
C GLN A 11 -47.98 -17.97 10.28
N GLU A 12 -47.24 -18.92 10.83
CA GLU A 12 -46.93 -20.21 10.20
C GLU A 12 -47.92 -21.34 10.61
N GLU A 13 -48.93 -21.06 11.42
CA GLU A 13 -49.93 -22.07 11.92
C GLU A 13 -49.26 -23.30 12.57
N LEU A 14 -48.19 -23.09 13.36
CA LEU A 14 -47.46 -24.16 14.00
C LEU A 14 -48.23 -24.71 15.21
N ILE A 15 -48.42 -26.05 15.24
CA ILE A 15 -49.16 -26.73 16.30
C ILE A 15 -48.23 -27.29 17.38
N CYS A 16 -47.02 -27.67 17.01
CA CYS A 16 -45.95 -28.10 17.95
C CYS A 16 -44.59 -27.75 17.41
N GLY A 17 -43.61 -27.58 18.29
CA GLY A 17 -42.26 -27.24 17.90
C GLY A 17 -41.21 -27.58 18.96
N LEU A 18 -39.96 -27.54 18.54
CA LEU A 18 -38.78 -27.61 19.37
C LEU A 18 -37.92 -26.34 19.14
N ALA A 19 -37.27 -25.90 20.20
CA ALA A 19 -36.35 -24.79 20.15
C ALA A 19 -35.01 -25.18 20.80
N ALA A 20 -33.91 -24.88 20.16
CA ALA A 20 -32.60 -25.05 20.73
C ALA A 20 -31.83 -23.70 20.66
N PRO A 21 -31.22 -23.25 21.76
CA PRO A 21 -30.46 -22.03 21.75
C PRO A 21 -29.13 -22.21 20.97
N ILE A 22 -28.74 -21.22 20.20
CA ILE A 22 -27.45 -21.15 19.54
C ILE A 22 -26.52 -20.41 20.49
N ILE A 23 -25.65 -21.15 21.19
CA ILE A 23 -24.82 -20.62 22.30
C ILE A 23 -23.35 -20.77 21.97
N THR A 24 -22.57 -19.72 22.26
CA THR A 24 -21.10 -19.76 22.27
C THR A 24 -20.57 -19.19 23.58
N GLY A 25 -19.84 -20.02 24.38
CA GLY A 25 -19.44 -19.62 25.73
C GLY A 25 -20.64 -19.22 26.58
N ASN A 26 -20.62 -17.96 27.08
CA ASN A 26 -21.70 -17.39 27.90
C ASN A 26 -22.71 -16.54 27.10
N SER A 27 -22.62 -16.50 25.78
CA SER A 27 -23.45 -15.65 24.93
C SER A 27 -24.43 -16.46 24.10
N CYS A 28 -25.70 -16.06 24.09
CA CYS A 28 -26.72 -16.60 23.21
C CYS A 28 -26.73 -15.76 21.91
N LEU A 29 -26.42 -16.41 20.80
CA LEU A 29 -26.35 -15.78 19.46
C LEU A 29 -27.75 -15.76 18.81
N GLY A 30 -28.63 -16.69 19.22
CA GLY A 30 -29.96 -16.82 18.65
C GLY A 30 -30.65 -18.11 19.15
N VAL A 31 -31.77 -18.43 18.53
CA VAL A 31 -32.52 -19.64 18.82
C VAL A 31 -32.87 -20.31 17.50
N LEU A 32 -32.58 -21.59 17.37
CA LEU A 32 -33.03 -22.43 16.26
C LEU A 32 -34.38 -23.06 16.62
N VAL A 33 -35.41 -22.80 15.79
CA VAL A 33 -36.76 -23.29 16.01
C VAL A 33 -37.16 -24.17 14.85
N VAL A 34 -37.74 -25.34 15.17
CA VAL A 34 -38.37 -26.22 14.19
C VAL A 34 -39.81 -26.44 14.62
N GLY A 35 -40.74 -26.11 13.73
CA GLY A 35 -42.18 -26.25 13.99
C GLY A 35 -42.85 -27.19 13.02
N HIS A 36 -44.01 -27.78 13.46
CA HIS A 36 -44.83 -28.67 12.64
C HIS A 36 -46.30 -28.21 12.65
N ARG A 37 -46.94 -28.22 11.47
CA ARG A 37 -48.35 -27.82 11.26
C ARG A 37 -49.36 -28.93 11.59
N LYS A 38 -48.89 -30.07 12.04
CA LYS A 38 -49.74 -31.21 12.52
C LYS A 38 -49.25 -31.65 13.87
N ARG A 39 -50.15 -32.19 14.70
CA ARG A 39 -49.76 -32.85 15.96
C ARG A 39 -48.85 -34.05 15.64
N THR A 40 -47.57 -33.93 15.99
CA THR A 40 -46.56 -34.97 15.81
C THR A 40 -45.89 -35.20 17.15
N ALA A 41 -45.62 -36.45 17.47
CA ALA A 41 -44.85 -36.77 18.67
C ALA A 41 -43.39 -36.34 18.45
N LEU A 42 -42.98 -35.27 19.14
CA LEU A 42 -41.59 -34.81 19.15
C LEU A 42 -40.82 -35.63 20.19
N THR A 43 -39.75 -36.26 19.77
CA THR A 43 -38.94 -37.16 20.61
C THR A 43 -37.69 -36.46 21.14
N GLN A 44 -37.04 -37.02 22.17
CA GLN A 44 -35.75 -36.54 22.67
C GLN A 44 -34.71 -36.57 21.56
N ALA A 45 -34.72 -37.57 20.68
CA ALA A 45 -33.81 -37.66 19.55
C ALA A 45 -33.93 -36.46 18.57
N ASN A 46 -35.15 -35.92 18.39
CA ASN A 46 -35.37 -34.73 17.59
C ASN A 46 -34.74 -33.46 18.26
N LEU A 47 -34.87 -33.34 19.58
CA LEU A 47 -34.27 -32.26 20.36
C LEU A 47 -32.72 -32.35 20.33
N ASP A 48 -32.18 -33.56 20.47
CA ASP A 48 -30.75 -33.81 20.43
C ASP A 48 -30.15 -33.42 19.06
N THR A 49 -30.86 -33.80 17.97
CA THR A 49 -30.50 -33.41 16.61
C THR A 49 -30.55 -31.90 16.42
N LEU A 50 -31.62 -31.25 16.88
CA LEU A 50 -31.75 -29.79 16.80
C LEU A 50 -30.64 -29.07 17.58
N THR A 51 -30.32 -29.60 18.76
CA THR A 51 -29.23 -29.06 19.59
C THR A 51 -27.87 -29.22 18.92
N LEU A 52 -27.63 -30.36 18.27
CA LEU A 52 -26.39 -30.56 17.48
C LEU A 52 -26.28 -29.53 16.34
N ILE A 53 -27.38 -29.32 15.61
CA ILE A 53 -27.41 -28.32 14.53
C ILE A 53 -27.20 -26.92 15.11
N ALA A 54 -27.83 -26.57 16.23
CA ALA A 54 -27.65 -25.27 16.88
C ALA A 54 -26.20 -25.05 17.31
N ASN A 55 -25.52 -26.07 17.82
CA ASN A 55 -24.11 -26.01 18.18
C ASN A 55 -23.21 -25.83 16.96
N LEU A 56 -23.47 -26.53 15.84
CA LEU A 56 -22.72 -26.33 14.59
C LEU A 56 -22.92 -24.92 14.04
N LEU A 57 -24.16 -24.41 14.06
CA LEU A 57 -24.44 -23.02 13.67
C LEU A 57 -23.73 -22.01 14.58
N ALA A 58 -23.63 -22.27 15.89
CA ALA A 58 -22.93 -21.42 16.83
C ALA A 58 -21.44 -21.30 16.46
N VAL A 59 -20.80 -22.41 16.12
CA VAL A 59 -19.39 -22.42 15.66
C VAL A 59 -19.22 -21.62 14.38
N GLU A 60 -20.08 -21.86 13.40
CA GLU A 60 -20.00 -21.19 12.08
C GLU A 60 -20.24 -19.69 12.20
N ILE A 61 -21.30 -19.25 12.89
CA ILE A 61 -21.58 -17.83 13.11
C ILE A 61 -20.43 -17.14 13.86
N THR A 62 -19.83 -17.85 14.83
CA THR A 62 -18.71 -17.28 15.59
C THR A 62 -17.47 -17.12 14.71
N ARG A 63 -17.20 -18.12 13.85
CA ARG A 63 -16.09 -18.07 12.88
C ARG A 63 -16.28 -16.91 11.91
N ASP A 64 -17.43 -16.80 11.28
CA ASP A 64 -17.72 -15.74 10.31
C ASP A 64 -17.58 -14.35 10.94
N ARG A 65 -18.08 -14.15 12.17
CA ARG A 65 -17.92 -12.89 12.89
C ARG A 65 -16.45 -12.57 13.22
N ALA A 66 -15.67 -13.59 13.57
CA ALA A 66 -14.25 -13.41 13.85
C ALA A 66 -13.47 -13.06 12.56
N GLU A 67 -13.78 -13.72 11.45
CA GLU A 67 -13.19 -13.43 10.13
C GLU A 67 -13.54 -11.99 9.67
N GLU A 68 -14.81 -11.60 9.80
CA GLU A 68 -15.26 -10.25 9.46
C GLU A 68 -14.57 -9.16 10.33
N SER A 69 -14.45 -9.44 11.65
CA SER A 69 -13.77 -8.53 12.58
C SER A 69 -12.28 -8.41 12.26
N LEU A 70 -11.62 -9.53 11.92
CA LEU A 70 -10.22 -9.54 11.50
C LEU A 70 -10.03 -8.73 10.21
N GLN A 71 -10.87 -8.96 9.22
CA GLN A 71 -10.85 -8.24 7.95
C GLN A 71 -10.95 -6.71 8.17
N LYS A 72 -11.93 -6.27 8.96
CA LYS A 72 -12.10 -4.85 9.31
C LYS A 72 -10.89 -4.28 10.04
N SER A 73 -10.28 -5.07 10.93
CA SER A 73 -9.09 -4.64 11.65
C SER A 73 -7.88 -4.49 10.73
N LEU A 74 -7.71 -5.41 9.78
CA LEU A 74 -6.64 -5.33 8.78
C LEU A 74 -6.81 -4.11 7.85
N GLU A 75 -8.03 -3.85 7.39
CA GLU A 75 -8.33 -2.68 6.56
C GLU A 75 -8.08 -1.37 7.32
N HIS A 76 -8.46 -1.33 8.58
CA HIS A 76 -8.20 -0.16 9.44
C HIS A 76 -6.70 0.07 9.64
N LEU A 77 -5.93 -0.97 9.95
CA LEU A 77 -4.47 -0.88 10.10
C LEU A 77 -3.79 -0.42 8.80
N ARG A 78 -4.24 -0.93 7.65
CA ARG A 78 -3.73 -0.49 6.35
C ARG A 78 -4.00 1.01 6.13
N THR A 79 -5.21 1.46 6.41
CA THR A 79 -5.59 2.88 6.28
C THR A 79 -4.74 3.77 7.18
N VAL A 80 -4.57 3.38 8.45
CA VAL A 80 -3.73 4.12 9.41
C VAL A 80 -2.27 4.19 8.93
N PHE A 81 -1.74 3.08 8.44
CA PHE A 81 -0.39 3.04 7.88
C PHE A 81 -0.23 4.00 6.68
N GLU A 82 -1.14 3.93 5.70
CA GLU A 82 -1.13 4.81 4.52
C GLU A 82 -1.24 6.30 4.90
N CYS A 83 -2.13 6.61 5.84
CA CYS A 83 -2.27 7.97 6.36
C CYS A 83 -0.99 8.46 7.06
N THR A 84 -0.33 7.59 7.84
CA THR A 84 0.91 7.92 8.53
C THR A 84 2.05 8.18 7.55
N VAL A 85 2.23 7.31 6.55
CA VAL A 85 3.20 7.48 5.47
C VAL A 85 2.97 8.80 4.73
N ASN A 86 1.72 9.10 4.38
CA ASN A 86 1.37 10.35 3.71
C ASN A 86 1.66 11.58 4.60
N ALA A 87 1.40 11.51 5.90
CA ALA A 87 1.70 12.62 6.83
C ALA A 87 3.21 12.88 6.92
N LEU A 88 4.03 11.83 6.95
CA LEU A 88 5.48 11.95 6.93
C LEU A 88 5.99 12.57 5.62
N SER A 89 5.44 12.15 4.48
CA SER A 89 5.75 12.71 3.17
C SER A 89 5.42 14.21 3.11
N ILE A 90 4.21 14.61 3.52
CA ILE A 90 3.82 16.02 3.57
C ILE A 90 4.74 16.83 4.48
N THR A 91 5.23 16.25 5.57
CA THR A 91 6.17 16.92 6.48
C THR A 91 7.51 17.17 5.80
N ALA A 92 8.01 16.20 5.02
CA ALA A 92 9.23 16.37 4.23
C ALA A 92 9.04 17.40 3.10
N GLU A 93 7.89 17.35 2.38
CA GLU A 93 7.54 18.33 1.34
C GLU A 93 7.48 19.77 1.87
N LYS A 94 6.99 19.99 3.10
CA LYS A 94 6.94 21.33 3.70
C LYS A 94 8.32 21.94 3.91
N LYS A 95 9.35 21.12 4.03
CA LYS A 95 10.72 21.58 4.19
C LYS A 95 11.37 21.91 2.84
N ASP A 96 10.94 21.24 1.78
CA ASP A 96 11.32 21.53 0.38
C ASP A 96 10.06 21.94 -0.39
N PRO A 97 9.66 23.22 -0.35
CA PRO A 97 8.37 23.67 -0.90
C PRO A 97 8.25 23.48 -2.42
N TYR A 98 9.35 23.11 -3.08
CA TYR A 98 9.39 22.85 -4.51
C TYR A 98 8.99 21.43 -4.91
N THR A 99 8.77 20.57 -3.91
CA THR A 99 8.38 19.17 -4.10
C THR A 99 6.90 18.91 -3.81
N ALA A 100 6.06 19.96 -3.71
CA ALA A 100 4.64 19.77 -3.43
C ALA A 100 3.97 18.83 -4.45
N GLY A 101 3.50 17.68 -3.97
CA GLY A 101 2.89 16.63 -4.78
C GLY A 101 3.85 15.81 -5.66
N HIS A 102 5.15 16.12 -5.64
CA HIS A 102 6.18 15.35 -6.37
C HIS A 102 6.16 13.89 -5.97
N GLN A 103 6.25 13.58 -4.67
CA GLN A 103 6.27 12.20 -4.19
C GLN A 103 5.05 11.40 -4.63
N ARG A 104 3.86 12.02 -4.65
CA ARG A 104 2.64 11.37 -5.12
C ARG A 104 2.68 11.06 -6.61
N ARG A 105 3.17 11.99 -7.43
CA ARG A 105 3.29 11.80 -8.88
C ARG A 105 4.36 10.74 -9.20
N VAL A 106 5.51 10.78 -8.51
CA VAL A 106 6.53 9.73 -8.60
C VAL A 106 5.94 8.36 -8.22
N ALA A 107 5.23 8.27 -7.09
CA ALA A 107 4.59 7.02 -6.66
C ALA A 107 3.54 6.51 -7.66
N SER A 108 2.75 7.41 -8.26
CA SER A 108 1.78 7.05 -9.29
C SER A 108 2.47 6.43 -10.51
N LEU A 109 3.52 7.06 -11.01
CA LEU A 109 4.27 6.56 -12.16
C LEU A 109 5.01 5.26 -11.81
N ALA A 110 5.70 5.20 -10.68
CA ALA A 110 6.43 4.01 -10.26
C ALA A 110 5.52 2.78 -10.10
N CYS A 111 4.33 2.97 -9.51
CA CYS A 111 3.32 1.90 -9.45
C CYS A 111 2.82 1.47 -10.83
N ALA A 112 2.60 2.42 -11.75
CA ALA A 112 2.17 2.10 -13.11
C ALA A 112 3.26 1.30 -13.87
N ILE A 113 4.54 1.65 -13.69
CA ILE A 113 5.67 0.89 -14.23
C ILE A 113 5.69 -0.53 -13.64
N ALA A 114 5.61 -0.67 -12.31
CA ALA A 114 5.61 -1.97 -11.65
C ALA A 114 4.44 -2.86 -12.10
N GLN A 115 3.26 -2.28 -12.32
CA GLN A 115 2.09 -2.98 -12.88
C GLN A 115 2.31 -3.40 -14.34
N GLU A 116 2.91 -2.55 -15.17
CA GLU A 116 3.24 -2.89 -16.56
C GLU A 116 4.25 -4.03 -16.63
N MET A 117 5.21 -4.07 -15.69
CA MET A 117 6.15 -5.18 -15.51
C MET A 117 5.49 -6.44 -14.93
N LYS A 118 4.19 -6.40 -14.58
CA LYS A 118 3.42 -7.51 -13.98
C LYS A 118 4.01 -8.02 -12.67
N LEU A 119 4.58 -7.14 -11.87
CA LEU A 119 5.13 -7.50 -10.57
C LEU A 119 4.02 -7.89 -9.57
N PRO A 120 4.27 -8.82 -8.64
CA PRO A 120 3.35 -9.15 -7.56
C PRO A 120 2.97 -7.93 -6.72
N GLN A 121 1.77 -7.94 -6.12
CA GLN A 121 1.22 -6.80 -5.37
C GLN A 121 2.15 -6.30 -4.27
N TYR A 122 2.86 -7.17 -3.57
CA TYR A 122 3.78 -6.76 -2.51
C TYR A 122 4.95 -5.90 -3.02
N TYR A 123 5.45 -6.15 -4.24
CA TYR A 123 6.45 -5.28 -4.88
C TYR A 123 5.86 -3.90 -5.19
N ILE A 124 4.63 -3.86 -5.71
CA ILE A 124 3.94 -2.60 -6.02
C ILE A 124 3.73 -1.78 -4.74
N ASP A 125 3.36 -2.42 -3.63
CA ASP A 125 3.17 -1.77 -2.34
C ASP A 125 4.51 -1.24 -1.78
N ASN A 126 5.61 -1.98 -1.93
CA ASN A 126 6.96 -1.52 -1.58
C ASN A 126 7.38 -0.30 -2.41
N VAL A 127 7.24 -0.40 -3.73
CA VAL A 127 7.56 0.69 -4.66
C VAL A 127 6.74 1.94 -4.33
N ARG A 128 5.43 1.79 -4.07
CA ARG A 128 4.57 2.89 -3.66
C ARG A 128 5.09 3.60 -2.41
N THR A 129 5.36 2.81 -1.36
CA THR A 129 5.79 3.36 -0.07
C THR A 129 7.17 3.98 -0.17
N ALA A 130 8.11 3.33 -0.88
CA ALA A 130 9.43 3.87 -1.14
C ALA A 130 9.34 5.20 -1.89
N SER A 131 8.52 5.28 -2.94
CA SER A 131 8.35 6.51 -3.75
C SER A 131 7.77 7.67 -2.94
N VAL A 132 6.83 7.39 -2.03
CA VAL A 132 6.24 8.42 -1.16
C VAL A 132 7.26 8.93 -0.14
N LEU A 133 8.19 8.09 0.31
CA LEU A 133 9.16 8.41 1.38
C LEU A 133 10.58 8.70 0.89
N HIS A 134 10.90 8.57 -0.41
CA HIS A 134 12.27 8.58 -0.91
C HIS A 134 13.09 9.81 -0.48
N ASP A 135 12.43 10.92 -0.37
CA ASP A 135 13.00 12.22 0.00
C ASP A 135 12.90 12.55 1.50
N ILE A 136 12.42 11.63 2.36
CA ILE A 136 12.22 11.91 3.80
C ILE A 136 13.53 12.34 4.49
N GLY A 137 14.66 11.87 4.02
CA GLY A 137 15.98 12.25 4.55
C GLY A 137 16.34 13.73 4.32
N LYS A 138 15.67 14.45 3.44
CA LYS A 138 15.82 15.90 3.27
C LYS A 138 15.47 16.68 4.53
N LEU A 139 14.76 16.05 5.49
CA LEU A 139 14.54 16.63 6.82
C LEU A 139 15.84 16.99 7.55
N GLN A 140 16.94 16.32 7.26
CA GLN A 140 18.26 16.63 7.87
C GLN A 140 19.03 17.74 7.11
N ILE A 141 18.62 18.11 5.90
CA ILE A 141 19.30 19.11 5.10
C ILE A 141 18.83 20.51 5.53
N PRO A 142 19.73 21.51 5.72
CA PRO A 142 19.34 22.88 5.98
C PRO A 142 18.43 23.45 4.88
N THR A 143 17.35 24.12 5.26
CA THR A 143 16.38 24.69 4.33
C THR A 143 17.02 25.68 3.37
N ASP A 144 17.98 26.50 3.85
CA ASP A 144 18.69 27.48 3.04
C ASP A 144 19.45 26.84 1.85
N ILE A 145 19.86 25.57 1.99
CA ILE A 145 20.50 24.81 0.89
C ILE A 145 19.44 24.30 -0.09
N LEU A 146 18.34 23.74 0.44
CA LEU A 146 17.25 23.21 -0.41
C LEU A 146 16.56 24.31 -1.22
N THR A 147 16.44 25.51 -0.64
CA THR A 147 15.75 26.65 -1.27
C THR A 147 16.68 27.67 -1.91
N LYS A 148 17.99 27.37 -1.98
CA LYS A 148 18.99 28.29 -2.50
C LYS A 148 18.70 28.67 -3.95
N PRO A 149 18.56 29.96 -4.27
CA PRO A 149 18.45 30.39 -5.65
C PRO A 149 19.77 30.19 -6.38
N GLY A 150 19.75 29.48 -7.49
CA GLY A 150 20.94 29.20 -8.31
C GLY A 150 21.55 27.82 -8.06
N GLY A 151 22.78 27.61 -8.53
CA GLY A 151 23.45 26.31 -8.41
C GLY A 151 24.02 26.07 -7.02
N LEU A 152 23.98 24.80 -6.58
CA LEU A 152 24.67 24.36 -5.38
C LEU A 152 26.19 24.27 -5.61
N THR A 153 26.98 24.64 -4.62
CA THR A 153 28.42 24.33 -4.57
C THR A 153 28.62 22.80 -4.46
N GLU A 154 29.83 22.36 -4.71
CA GLU A 154 30.15 20.92 -4.59
C GLU A 154 29.88 20.37 -3.17
N ILE A 155 30.28 21.14 -2.14
CA ILE A 155 30.03 20.77 -0.74
C ILE A 155 28.53 20.69 -0.44
N GLU A 156 27.74 21.65 -0.92
CA GLU A 156 26.29 21.64 -0.74
C GLU A 156 25.64 20.46 -1.46
N ARG A 157 26.13 20.10 -2.67
CA ARG A 157 25.66 18.88 -3.38
C ARG A 157 25.99 17.61 -2.61
N LEU A 158 27.20 17.49 -2.06
CA LEU A 158 27.57 16.37 -1.22
C LEU A 158 26.65 16.27 0.02
N LEU A 159 26.33 17.41 0.64
CA LEU A 159 25.41 17.42 1.76
C LEU A 159 23.99 16.99 1.34
N VAL A 160 23.48 17.48 0.20
CA VAL A 160 22.17 17.04 -0.31
C VAL A 160 22.16 15.54 -0.58
N LYS A 161 23.23 14.96 -1.13
CA LYS A 161 23.32 13.50 -1.36
C LYS A 161 23.17 12.67 -0.11
N THR A 162 23.44 13.22 1.09
CA THR A 162 23.27 12.47 2.36
C THR A 162 21.81 12.15 2.69
N HIS A 163 20.82 12.76 1.98
CA HIS A 163 19.40 12.46 2.24
C HIS A 163 19.05 10.99 2.02
N THR A 164 19.72 10.29 1.10
CA THR A 164 19.49 8.86 0.85
C THR A 164 19.83 8.02 2.08
N GLN A 165 21.01 8.27 2.66
CA GLN A 165 21.44 7.61 3.89
C GLN A 165 20.55 8.01 5.08
N ALA A 166 20.22 9.29 5.21
CA ALA A 166 19.35 9.77 6.27
C ALA A 166 17.94 9.16 6.19
N GLY A 167 17.38 9.06 4.98
CA GLY A 167 16.10 8.39 4.74
C GLY A 167 16.13 6.90 5.11
N TYR A 168 17.19 6.20 4.71
CA TYR A 168 17.44 4.81 5.12
C TYR A 168 17.45 4.67 6.63
N GLU A 169 18.21 5.50 7.36
CA GLU A 169 18.34 5.43 8.81
C GLU A 169 17.00 5.66 9.54
N ILE A 170 16.13 6.52 9.00
CA ILE A 170 14.80 6.76 9.54
C ILE A 170 13.91 5.51 9.35
N VAL A 171 13.87 4.95 8.14
CA VAL A 171 12.91 3.90 7.76
C VAL A 171 13.36 2.52 8.20
N LYS A 172 14.68 2.22 8.27
CA LYS A 172 15.21 0.91 8.68
C LYS A 172 14.79 0.48 10.09
N THR A 173 14.36 1.41 10.93
CA THR A 173 13.85 1.12 12.28
C THR A 173 12.50 0.39 12.28
N ILE A 174 11.81 0.36 11.14
CA ILE A 174 10.52 -0.30 10.95
C ILE A 174 10.79 -1.77 10.56
N PRO A 175 10.41 -2.76 11.38
CA PRO A 175 10.86 -4.15 11.25
C PRO A 175 10.56 -4.84 9.91
N PHE A 176 9.53 -4.38 9.19
CA PHE A 176 9.08 -4.98 7.92
C PHE A 176 9.44 -4.14 6.67
N ALA A 177 10.21 -3.07 6.86
CA ALA A 177 10.46 -2.10 5.79
C ALA A 177 11.85 -2.23 5.13
N GLN A 178 12.50 -3.40 5.21
CA GLN A 178 13.87 -3.56 4.69
C GLN A 178 13.97 -3.24 3.20
N ALA A 179 13.08 -3.75 2.35
CA ALA A 179 13.07 -3.45 0.93
C ALA A 179 12.82 -1.96 0.67
N ILE A 180 11.90 -1.35 1.43
CA ILE A 180 11.57 0.07 1.33
C ILE A 180 12.79 0.91 1.71
N SER A 181 13.39 0.67 2.89
CA SER A 181 14.56 1.43 3.34
C SER A 181 15.75 1.29 2.38
N THR A 182 15.98 0.09 1.84
CA THR A 182 17.02 -0.14 0.84
C THR A 182 16.73 0.61 -0.46
N ALA A 183 15.48 0.66 -0.90
CA ALA A 183 15.11 1.44 -2.08
C ALA A 183 15.36 2.95 -1.87
N LEU A 184 15.08 3.48 -0.66
CA LEU A 184 15.43 4.87 -0.31
C LEU A 184 16.93 5.14 -0.37
N LEU A 185 17.75 4.16 0.05
CA LEU A 185 19.20 4.30 -0.01
C LEU A 185 19.71 4.32 -1.45
N GLN A 186 19.11 3.50 -2.32
CA GLN A 186 19.64 3.17 -3.64
C GLN A 186 18.99 3.93 -4.80
N HIS A 187 17.96 4.77 -4.60
CA HIS A 187 17.21 5.39 -5.70
C HIS A 187 18.03 6.35 -6.58
N HIS A 188 19.18 6.77 -6.12
CA HIS A 188 20.14 7.54 -6.90
C HIS A 188 21.33 6.72 -7.40
N GLU A 189 21.34 5.40 -7.18
CA GLU A 189 22.28 4.52 -7.86
C GLU A 189 21.98 4.45 -9.36
N ARG A 190 22.99 4.10 -10.15
CA ARG A 190 22.90 4.00 -11.61
C ARG A 190 23.47 2.65 -12.05
N MET A 191 22.89 2.07 -13.11
CA MET A 191 23.26 0.74 -13.60
C MET A 191 24.76 0.60 -13.92
N ASP A 192 25.42 1.68 -14.28
CA ASP A 192 26.85 1.76 -14.59
C ASP A 192 27.77 2.00 -13.36
N GLY A 193 27.20 2.11 -12.16
CA GLY A 193 27.95 2.41 -10.92
C GLY A 193 28.30 3.88 -10.72
N SER A 194 27.85 4.79 -11.58
CA SER A 194 28.11 6.24 -11.45
C SER A 194 27.22 6.93 -10.41
N GLY A 195 26.30 6.19 -9.80
CA GLY A 195 25.35 6.67 -8.81
C GLY A 195 25.94 6.91 -7.42
N TYR A 196 25.07 7.07 -6.44
CA TYR A 196 25.41 7.25 -5.03
C TYR A 196 24.32 6.70 -4.12
N PRO A 197 24.58 6.39 -2.84
CA PRO A 197 25.81 6.68 -2.08
C PRO A 197 26.86 5.56 -2.13
N GLN A 198 26.53 4.37 -2.65
CA GLN A 198 27.37 3.18 -2.58
C GLN A 198 28.12 2.90 -3.89
N GLY A 199 27.69 3.47 -5.01
CA GLY A 199 28.25 3.20 -6.34
C GLY A 199 27.95 1.79 -6.83
N LEU A 200 26.76 1.27 -6.49
CA LEU A 200 26.29 -0.05 -6.92
C LEU A 200 26.00 -0.06 -8.41
N SER A 201 26.16 -1.24 -9.03
CA SER A 201 25.95 -1.45 -10.46
C SER A 201 25.01 -2.63 -10.74
N GLY A 202 24.30 -2.57 -11.85
CA GLY A 202 23.50 -3.67 -12.36
C GLY A 202 22.50 -4.23 -11.32
N GLU A 203 22.56 -5.54 -11.12
CA GLU A 203 21.62 -6.25 -10.23
C GLU A 203 21.89 -6.06 -8.73
N GLU A 204 23.01 -5.43 -8.34
CA GLU A 204 23.24 -5.04 -6.95
C GLU A 204 22.23 -3.98 -6.48
N ILE A 205 21.64 -3.24 -7.43
CA ILE A 205 20.60 -2.26 -7.17
C ILE A 205 19.25 -2.96 -7.09
N LEU A 206 18.54 -2.77 -5.99
CA LEU A 206 17.21 -3.35 -5.79
C LEU A 206 16.23 -2.93 -6.91
N LEU A 207 15.38 -3.85 -7.37
CA LEU A 207 14.44 -3.56 -8.46
C LEU A 207 13.52 -2.37 -8.14
N GLU A 208 13.04 -2.29 -6.90
CA GLU A 208 12.23 -1.16 -6.43
C GLU A 208 12.98 0.18 -6.56
N ALA A 209 14.28 0.19 -6.30
CA ALA A 209 15.12 1.38 -6.46
C ALA A 209 15.32 1.74 -7.93
N ARG A 210 15.51 0.74 -8.82
CA ARG A 210 15.62 0.97 -10.28
C ARG A 210 14.33 1.57 -10.86
N ILE A 211 13.16 1.08 -10.41
CA ILE A 211 11.85 1.61 -10.80
C ILE A 211 11.70 3.05 -10.30
N LEU A 212 12.02 3.28 -9.03
CA LEU A 212 11.93 4.60 -8.41
C LEU A 212 12.86 5.61 -9.11
N ALA A 213 14.08 5.21 -9.45
CA ALA A 213 15.06 6.07 -10.15
C ALA A 213 14.53 6.58 -11.49
N VAL A 214 13.88 5.71 -12.28
CA VAL A 214 13.27 6.10 -13.56
C VAL A 214 12.07 7.03 -13.33
N ALA A 215 11.18 6.68 -12.40
CA ALA A 215 9.98 7.48 -12.12
C ALA A 215 10.33 8.87 -11.60
N ASP A 216 11.32 8.97 -10.69
CA ASP A 216 11.79 10.24 -10.15
C ASP A 216 12.35 11.16 -11.25
N VAL A 217 13.22 10.64 -12.10
CA VAL A 217 13.81 11.42 -13.20
C VAL A 217 12.73 11.91 -14.17
N VAL A 218 11.80 11.05 -14.57
CA VAL A 218 10.73 11.43 -15.50
C VAL A 218 9.84 12.52 -14.90
N GLU A 219 9.41 12.35 -13.65
CA GLU A 219 8.60 13.36 -12.96
C GLU A 219 9.37 14.67 -12.79
N ALA A 220 10.62 14.58 -12.33
CA ALA A 220 11.46 15.75 -12.11
C ALA A 220 11.71 16.57 -13.37
N MET A 221 11.78 15.94 -14.55
CA MET A 221 11.95 16.62 -15.82
C MET A 221 10.62 17.16 -16.39
N ALA A 222 9.53 16.42 -16.18
CA ALA A 222 8.21 16.80 -16.67
C ALA A 222 7.55 17.92 -15.86
N SER A 223 7.93 18.10 -14.59
CA SER A 223 7.34 19.08 -13.69
C SER A 223 8.11 20.41 -13.64
N HIS A 224 7.37 21.49 -13.39
CA HIS A 224 7.94 22.81 -13.14
C HIS A 224 8.72 22.81 -11.82
N ARG A 225 9.95 23.32 -11.85
CA ARG A 225 10.75 23.64 -10.66
C ARG A 225 11.10 25.12 -10.67
N PRO A 226 11.26 25.81 -9.52
CA PRO A 226 11.46 27.27 -9.48
C PRO A 226 12.68 27.77 -10.23
N TYR A 227 13.68 26.89 -10.35
CA TYR A 227 14.95 27.22 -11.02
C TYR A 227 15.01 26.73 -12.46
N ARG A 228 13.98 25.99 -12.91
CA ARG A 228 13.93 25.40 -14.25
C ARG A 228 12.48 25.18 -14.68
N PRO A 229 12.04 25.76 -15.81
CA PRO A 229 10.78 25.41 -16.42
C PRO A 229 10.73 23.90 -16.70
N ALA A 230 9.53 23.33 -16.74
CA ALA A 230 9.34 21.94 -17.17
C ALA A 230 9.96 21.75 -18.54
N LEU A 231 10.75 20.70 -18.71
CA LEU A 231 11.32 20.33 -20.01
C LEU A 231 10.28 19.61 -20.90
N GLY A 232 9.16 19.22 -20.28
CA GLY A 232 8.11 18.45 -20.92
C GLY A 232 8.34 16.94 -20.85
N ILE A 233 7.25 16.21 -21.00
CA ILE A 233 7.27 14.74 -20.90
C ILE A 233 8.09 14.08 -22.01
N GLU A 234 8.04 14.63 -23.24
CA GLU A 234 8.80 14.09 -24.37
C GLU A 234 10.30 14.13 -24.11
N SER A 235 10.81 15.24 -23.55
CA SER A 235 12.23 15.36 -23.19
C SER A 235 12.62 14.39 -22.07
N ALA A 236 11.73 14.16 -21.11
CA ALA A 236 11.96 13.21 -20.03
C ALA A 236 12.00 11.76 -20.53
N LEU A 237 11.09 11.40 -21.44
CA LEU A 237 11.05 10.07 -22.04
C LEU A 237 12.26 9.83 -22.96
N GLU A 238 12.75 10.86 -23.64
CA GLU A 238 13.96 10.74 -24.46
C GLU A 238 15.20 10.56 -23.60
N GLU A 239 15.32 11.27 -22.47
CA GLU A 239 16.41 11.10 -21.50
C GLU A 239 16.52 9.66 -21.01
N ILE A 240 15.41 9.07 -20.55
CA ILE A 240 15.44 7.69 -20.05
C ILE A 240 15.69 6.68 -21.18
N ARG A 241 15.23 6.98 -22.42
CA ARG A 241 15.48 6.13 -23.58
C ARG A 241 16.97 6.09 -23.94
N GLN A 242 17.65 7.25 -23.95
CA GLN A 242 19.08 7.33 -24.23
C GLN A 242 19.92 6.68 -23.13
N GLY A 243 19.46 6.72 -21.87
CA GLY A 243 20.12 6.11 -20.73
C GLY A 243 19.79 4.62 -20.51
N ALA A 244 18.88 4.03 -21.31
CA ALA A 244 18.44 2.64 -21.14
C ALA A 244 19.58 1.64 -21.32
N GLY A 245 19.76 0.73 -20.33
CA GLY A 245 20.84 -0.26 -20.33
C GLY A 245 22.23 0.32 -20.03
N ILE A 246 22.35 1.63 -19.78
CA ILE A 246 23.59 2.31 -19.38
C ILE A 246 23.44 2.80 -17.94
N ILE A 247 22.63 3.82 -17.72
CA ILE A 247 22.39 4.42 -16.40
C ILE A 247 21.02 4.05 -15.79
N TYR A 248 20.08 3.60 -16.62
CA TYR A 248 18.77 3.10 -16.21
C TYR A 248 18.59 1.65 -16.63
N ASP A 249 17.80 0.90 -15.86
CA ASP A 249 17.41 -0.46 -16.21
C ASP A 249 16.56 -0.45 -17.49
N ALA A 250 16.98 -1.24 -18.48
CA ALA A 250 16.32 -1.26 -19.79
C ALA A 250 14.88 -1.78 -19.74
N GLU A 251 14.59 -2.78 -18.89
CA GLU A 251 13.25 -3.33 -18.74
C GLU A 251 12.31 -2.32 -18.05
N VAL A 252 12.82 -1.61 -17.05
CA VAL A 252 12.09 -0.54 -16.35
C VAL A 252 11.79 0.62 -17.31
N VAL A 253 12.76 1.02 -18.14
CA VAL A 253 12.56 2.07 -19.16
C VAL A 253 11.53 1.64 -20.18
N GLU A 254 11.60 0.41 -20.69
CA GLU A 254 10.61 -0.11 -21.64
C GLU A 254 9.20 -0.09 -21.05
N ALA A 255 9.04 -0.54 -19.80
CA ALA A 255 7.77 -0.50 -19.10
C ALA A 255 7.26 0.94 -18.91
N CYS A 256 8.13 1.89 -18.55
CA CYS A 256 7.79 3.31 -18.44
C CYS A 256 7.28 3.88 -19.78
N LEU A 257 7.98 3.63 -20.87
CA LEU A 257 7.57 4.08 -22.21
C LEU A 257 6.21 3.49 -22.62
N LYS A 258 5.94 2.22 -22.29
CA LYS A 258 4.64 1.59 -22.53
C LYS A 258 3.52 2.23 -21.71
N VAL A 259 3.76 2.62 -20.47
CA VAL A 259 2.78 3.32 -19.62
C VAL A 259 2.29 4.59 -20.28
N PHE A 260 3.18 5.39 -20.85
CA PHE A 260 2.80 6.64 -21.52
C PHE A 260 2.16 6.41 -22.90
N SER A 261 2.61 5.40 -23.66
CA SER A 261 2.12 5.16 -25.01
C SER A 261 0.77 4.42 -25.05
N SER A 262 0.52 3.49 -24.12
CA SER A 262 -0.64 2.58 -24.19
C SER A 262 -1.75 2.93 -23.19
N LYS A 263 -1.44 3.61 -22.08
CA LYS A 263 -2.40 3.85 -20.99
C LYS A 263 -2.85 5.31 -20.85
N ASN A 264 -2.44 6.21 -21.75
CA ASN A 264 -2.69 7.66 -21.66
C ASN A 264 -2.39 8.20 -20.25
N PHE A 265 -1.28 7.74 -19.66
CA PHE A 265 -0.87 8.16 -18.34
C PHE A 265 -0.58 9.66 -18.33
N THR A 266 -1.15 10.36 -17.36
CA THR A 266 -0.89 11.77 -17.10
C THR A 266 -0.62 11.95 -15.61
N PHE A 267 0.29 12.87 -15.26
CA PHE A 267 0.55 13.23 -13.87
C PHE A 267 -0.62 14.00 -13.23
#